data_a6318ff4ddad477d89d447d70ffa8211
#
_entry.id   a6318ff4ddad477d89d447d70ffa8211
#
_cell.length_a   1.000
_cell.length_b   1.000
_cell.length_c   1.000
_cell.angle_alpha   90.00
_cell.angle_beta   90.00
_cell.angle_gamma   90.00
#
_symmetry.space_group_name_H-M   'P 1'
#
loop_
_entity.id
_entity.type
_entity.pdbx_description
1 polymer ?
#
loop_
_entity_poly.entity_id
_entity_poly.type
_entity_poly.pdbx_seq_one_letter_code
_entity_poly.pdbx_strand_id
1 'polypeptide(L)'
;MAEQGSGGDGPLHNRGSDLIATGHWPASTRTGSLGLMVPVSEKAAFGGTPHFSDVVEICKMAADVGFEALWFADHFLYGDKDKGFRGSWDAWTMMAGVAAAVPNLQIGPMVACTAYRNPGVIVKMTEMIEDISGGRFILGLGAGWHKPEYDNFGIPFEPRVSRFEEAMQIIHPLLRNGKVDFQGEYYQANEALNLPRGPRPAGPPILIGSNGPRMLRLLARYADAWNTGWHNSTEQVISQLEKLDEACEELDRDPKTVVRTVGLNIALDGYTGSRPDALEGDIDSKAGMMDSFRKLGFGHLICGIDPCTPASVEAFGRVIEAYDAGA
;
A
#
# COMPACT_ATOMS: atom_id res chain seq x y z
N MET A 1 -25.78 31.87 36.18
CA MET A 1 -26.25 31.90 34.80
C MET A 1 -25.18 31.21 33.97
N ALA A 2 -25.48 30.00 33.55
CA ALA A 2 -24.59 29.16 32.75
C ALA A 2 -25.03 29.34 31.28
N GLU A 3 -24.15 29.78 30.44
CA GLU A 3 -24.35 29.70 28.98
C GLU A 3 -23.70 28.39 28.49
N GLN A 4 -24.57 27.54 28.02
CA GLN A 4 -24.21 26.32 27.28
C GLN A 4 -23.80 26.73 25.86
N GLY A 5 -22.53 26.59 25.56
CA GLY A 5 -22.04 26.64 24.17
C GLY A 5 -22.32 25.31 23.49
N SER A 6 -23.30 25.29 22.60
CA SER A 6 -23.57 24.16 21.70
C SER A 6 -22.40 23.95 20.76
N GLY A 7 -21.66 22.86 20.95
CA GLY A 7 -20.71 22.34 19.96
C GLY A 7 -21.49 21.86 18.73
N GLY A 8 -21.50 22.65 17.67
CA GLY A 8 -22.08 22.24 16.40
C GLY A 8 -21.17 21.21 15.73
N ASP A 9 -21.68 20.00 15.57
CA ASP A 9 -21.20 19.03 14.59
C ASP A 9 -21.37 19.63 13.19
N GLY A 10 -20.36 20.35 12.73
CA GLY A 10 -20.28 20.75 11.32
C GLY A 10 -20.02 19.49 10.48
N PRO A 11 -20.72 19.31 9.38
CA PRO A 11 -20.55 18.14 8.53
C PRO A 11 -19.10 18.07 8.02
N LEU A 12 -18.50 16.87 8.13
CA LEU A 12 -17.20 16.51 7.55
C LEU A 12 -17.26 16.49 6.01
N HIS A 13 -17.96 17.45 5.42
CA HIS A 13 -18.13 17.58 4.00
C HIS A 13 -16.92 18.28 3.38
N ASN A 14 -16.38 17.66 2.34
CA ASN A 14 -15.48 18.25 1.36
C ASN A 14 -13.99 18.34 1.73
N ARG A 15 -13.31 17.20 1.92
CA ARG A 15 -11.83 17.17 2.02
C ARG A 15 -11.15 16.25 1.00
N GLY A 16 -11.89 15.51 0.19
CA GLY A 16 -11.31 14.62 -0.80
C GLY A 16 -10.62 15.35 -1.97
N SER A 17 -11.24 16.42 -2.48
CA SER A 17 -10.70 17.23 -3.57
C SER A 17 -9.46 18.05 -3.17
N ASP A 18 -9.41 18.49 -1.92
CA ASP A 18 -8.30 19.33 -1.44
C ASP A 18 -7.00 18.54 -1.23
N LEU A 19 -7.12 17.25 -0.91
CA LEU A 19 -5.97 16.41 -0.60
C LEU A 19 -5.11 16.08 -1.84
N ILE A 20 -5.73 15.83 -2.99
CA ILE A 20 -5.01 15.56 -4.25
C ILE A 20 -4.61 16.87 -4.93
N ALA A 21 -5.41 17.91 -4.82
CA ALA A 21 -5.04 19.26 -5.26
C ALA A 21 -3.78 19.79 -4.55
N THR A 22 -3.44 19.28 -3.37
CA THR A 22 -2.22 19.62 -2.61
C THR A 22 -1.00 18.75 -2.97
N GLY A 23 -1.11 17.82 -3.93
CA GLY A 23 0.01 17.00 -4.39
C GLY A 23 0.45 15.94 -3.38
N HIS A 24 -0.47 15.32 -2.65
CA HIS A 24 -0.15 14.27 -1.68
C HIS A 24 0.43 13.01 -2.32
N TRP A 25 -0.07 12.60 -3.50
CA TRP A 25 0.54 11.48 -4.22
C TRP A 25 1.83 11.92 -4.91
N PRO A 26 2.90 11.10 -4.85
CA PRO A 26 4.17 11.47 -5.45
C PRO A 26 4.04 11.75 -6.94
N ALA A 27 4.66 12.84 -7.39
CA ALA A 27 4.74 13.13 -8.80
C ALA A 27 5.64 12.09 -9.49
N SER A 28 5.28 11.68 -10.69
CA SER A 28 6.07 10.82 -11.56
C SER A 28 6.27 11.48 -12.92
N THR A 29 7.38 11.16 -13.57
CA THR A 29 7.62 11.52 -14.97
C THR A 29 6.87 10.58 -15.93
N ARG A 30 6.42 9.43 -15.42
CA ARG A 30 5.62 8.45 -16.15
C ARG A 30 4.13 8.65 -15.91
N THR A 31 3.33 8.48 -16.95
CA THR A 31 1.86 8.42 -16.85
C THR A 31 1.43 7.11 -16.19
N GLY A 32 2.11 6.26 -15.71
CA GLY A 32 1.86 5.02 -14.99
C GLY A 32 3.14 4.61 -14.30
N SER A 33 3.39 5.19 -13.12
CA SER A 33 4.59 4.94 -12.34
C SER A 33 4.70 3.47 -11.91
N LEU A 34 5.91 3.01 -11.68
CA LEU A 34 6.18 1.60 -11.40
C LEU A 34 6.70 1.38 -9.98
N GLY A 35 6.12 0.41 -9.29
CA GLY A 35 6.57 -0.04 -7.98
C GLY A 35 6.98 -1.51 -7.99
N LEU A 36 8.02 -1.87 -7.27
CA LEU A 36 8.43 -3.26 -7.05
C LEU A 36 7.85 -3.80 -5.74
N MET A 37 7.23 -4.98 -5.80
CA MET A 37 6.88 -5.75 -4.61
C MET A 37 8.12 -6.49 -4.10
N VAL A 38 8.68 -6.01 -3.00
CA VAL A 38 9.95 -6.50 -2.44
C VAL A 38 9.76 -7.84 -1.70
N PRO A 39 10.62 -8.85 -1.91
CA PRO A 39 10.53 -10.12 -1.23
C PRO A 39 11.00 -9.99 0.22
N VAL A 40 10.12 -10.27 1.19
CA VAL A 40 10.44 -10.26 2.63
C VAL A 40 10.08 -11.58 3.33
N SER A 41 9.53 -12.53 2.60
CA SER A 41 9.15 -13.86 3.09
C SER A 41 10.01 -14.96 2.47
N GLU A 42 9.96 -16.15 3.05
CA GLU A 42 10.64 -17.32 2.52
C GLU A 42 10.33 -17.55 1.04
N LYS A 43 11.37 -17.71 0.24
CA LYS A 43 11.34 -17.97 -1.20
C LYS A 43 12.39 -18.98 -1.59
N ALA A 44 12.04 -19.88 -2.52
CA ALA A 44 12.95 -20.88 -3.04
C ALA A 44 14.23 -20.28 -3.65
N ALA A 45 14.11 -19.12 -4.29
CA ALA A 45 15.24 -18.41 -4.90
C ALA A 45 16.34 -18.02 -3.89
N PHE A 46 16.03 -17.93 -2.60
CA PHE A 46 16.99 -17.61 -1.52
C PHE A 46 17.30 -18.83 -0.65
N GLY A 47 16.69 -19.97 -0.89
CA GLY A 47 16.78 -21.14 -0.01
C GLY A 47 16.19 -20.93 1.38
N GLY A 48 15.39 -19.87 1.56
CA GLY A 48 14.78 -19.45 2.82
C GLY A 48 14.26 -18.01 2.76
N THR A 49 14.29 -17.32 3.90
CA THR A 49 13.98 -15.89 3.96
C THR A 49 15.20 -15.08 3.53
N PRO A 50 15.06 -14.09 2.60
CA PRO A 50 16.18 -13.26 2.16
C PRO A 50 16.77 -12.49 3.35
N HIS A 51 18.09 -12.35 3.42
CA HIS A 51 18.74 -11.49 4.38
C HIS A 51 18.51 -10.01 4.04
N PHE A 52 18.67 -9.13 5.02
CA PHE A 52 18.53 -7.69 4.80
C PHE A 52 19.45 -7.18 3.69
N SER A 53 20.67 -7.69 3.59
CA SER A 53 21.62 -7.36 2.50
C SER A 53 21.07 -7.67 1.12
N ASP A 54 20.41 -8.84 0.97
CA ASP A 54 19.83 -9.27 -0.31
C ASP A 54 18.65 -8.35 -0.70
N VAL A 55 17.84 -7.99 0.29
CA VAL A 55 16.73 -7.02 0.09
C VAL A 55 17.26 -5.66 -0.34
N VAL A 56 18.32 -5.15 0.28
CA VAL A 56 18.93 -3.86 -0.09
C VAL A 56 19.50 -3.91 -1.51
N GLU A 57 20.13 -5.02 -1.90
CA GLU A 57 20.66 -5.21 -3.26
C GLU A 57 19.55 -5.18 -4.31
N ILE A 58 18.47 -5.92 -4.08
CA ILE A 58 17.26 -5.91 -4.92
C ILE A 58 16.69 -4.48 -5.05
N CYS A 59 16.58 -3.76 -3.93
CA CYS A 59 16.03 -2.41 -3.92
C CYS A 59 16.92 -1.40 -4.66
N LYS A 60 18.25 -1.54 -4.59
CA LYS A 60 19.19 -0.73 -5.37
C LYS A 60 19.05 -1.03 -6.86
N MET A 61 19.03 -2.31 -7.23
CA MET A 61 18.81 -2.72 -8.61
C MET A 61 17.46 -2.19 -9.15
N ALA A 62 16.41 -2.19 -8.32
CA ALA A 62 15.12 -1.62 -8.70
C ALA A 62 15.23 -0.11 -9.03
N ALA A 63 16.01 0.66 -8.26
CA ALA A 63 16.26 2.06 -8.55
C ALA A 63 17.01 2.21 -9.89
N ASP A 64 18.04 1.39 -10.12
CA ASP A 64 18.89 1.45 -11.31
C ASP A 64 18.13 1.14 -12.60
N VAL A 65 17.16 0.20 -12.58
CA VAL A 65 16.34 -0.14 -13.73
C VAL A 65 15.09 0.74 -13.90
N GLY A 66 14.86 1.69 -13.00
CA GLY A 66 13.83 2.72 -13.15
C GLY A 66 12.49 2.45 -12.47
N PHE A 67 12.43 1.61 -11.44
CA PHE A 67 11.29 1.63 -10.51
C PHE A 67 11.26 2.95 -9.72
N GLU A 68 10.07 3.37 -9.31
CA GLU A 68 9.85 4.63 -8.57
C GLU A 68 9.39 4.38 -7.14
N ALA A 69 8.93 3.17 -6.82
CA ALA A 69 8.46 2.80 -5.49
C ALA A 69 8.85 1.37 -5.09
N LEU A 70 8.98 1.15 -3.78
CA LEU A 70 9.22 -0.14 -3.14
C LEU A 70 8.04 -0.46 -2.21
N TRP A 71 7.46 -1.65 -2.36
CA TRP A 71 6.30 -2.08 -1.62
C TRP A 71 6.58 -3.34 -0.80
N PHE A 72 6.14 -3.38 0.44
CA PHE A 72 6.42 -4.45 1.41
C PHE A 72 5.13 -5.06 1.94
N ALA A 73 5.00 -6.38 1.86
CA ALA A 73 3.87 -7.06 2.47
C ALA A 73 4.00 -7.09 4.00
N ASP A 74 2.96 -6.69 4.72
CA ASP A 74 2.92 -6.75 6.19
C ASP A 74 2.29 -8.08 6.64
N HIS A 75 3.09 -9.13 6.60
CA HIS A 75 2.75 -10.47 7.07
C HIS A 75 3.79 -10.96 8.07
N PHE A 76 3.36 -11.74 9.05
CA PHE A 76 4.24 -12.45 9.99
C PHE A 76 4.59 -13.84 9.47
N LEU A 77 3.62 -14.48 8.79
CA LEU A 77 3.78 -15.78 8.15
C LEU A 77 2.74 -15.98 7.03
N TYR A 78 3.03 -16.91 6.14
CA TYR A 78 2.12 -17.39 5.11
C TYR A 78 1.84 -18.88 5.27
N GLY A 79 0.76 -19.35 4.66
CA GLY A 79 0.36 -20.75 4.71
C GLY A 79 -0.60 -21.05 5.86
N ASP A 80 -0.75 -22.34 6.15
CA ASP A 80 -1.64 -22.84 7.18
C ASP A 80 -1.10 -24.14 7.78
N LYS A 81 -1.83 -24.72 8.71
CA LYS A 81 -1.42 -25.97 9.39
C LYS A 81 -1.32 -27.17 8.44
N ASP A 82 -2.08 -27.18 7.35
CA ASP A 82 -2.14 -28.32 6.42
C ASP A 82 -1.02 -28.22 5.37
N LYS A 83 -0.68 -27.02 4.92
CA LYS A 83 0.32 -26.74 3.88
C LYS A 83 1.70 -26.36 4.42
N GLY A 84 1.81 -26.20 5.75
CA GLY A 84 2.99 -25.65 6.41
C GLY A 84 3.05 -24.13 6.37
N PHE A 85 3.83 -23.58 7.31
CA PHE A 85 4.02 -22.15 7.42
C PHE A 85 5.35 -21.73 6.77
N ARG A 86 5.37 -20.53 6.21
CA ARG A 86 6.56 -19.83 5.70
C ARG A 86 6.69 -18.51 6.43
N GLY A 87 7.88 -18.23 6.97
CA GLY A 87 8.16 -17.01 7.72
C GLY A 87 8.23 -15.76 6.84
N SER A 88 8.03 -14.63 7.46
CA SER A 88 8.21 -13.30 6.86
C SER A 88 8.88 -12.37 7.86
N TRP A 89 9.77 -11.49 7.39
CA TRP A 89 10.32 -10.41 8.22
C TRP A 89 9.26 -9.37 8.51
N ASP A 90 9.37 -8.70 9.67
CA ASP A 90 8.53 -7.54 9.99
C ASP A 90 8.74 -6.44 8.96
N ALA A 91 7.66 -6.06 8.28
CA ALA A 91 7.70 -5.11 7.18
C ALA A 91 8.14 -3.70 7.62
N TRP A 92 7.73 -3.25 8.80
CA TRP A 92 8.00 -1.90 9.27
C TRP A 92 9.47 -1.69 9.60
N THR A 93 10.09 -2.65 10.28
CA THR A 93 11.53 -2.64 10.57
C THR A 93 12.34 -2.73 9.27
N MET A 94 11.90 -3.58 8.33
CA MET A 94 12.53 -3.71 7.01
C MET A 94 12.47 -2.39 6.23
N MET A 95 11.29 -1.77 6.15
CA MET A 95 11.10 -0.49 5.48
C MET A 95 11.98 0.63 6.07
N ALA A 96 12.08 0.72 7.39
CA ALA A 96 12.96 1.72 8.04
C ALA A 96 14.43 1.55 7.61
N GLY A 97 14.92 0.30 7.60
CA GLY A 97 16.29 -0.01 7.15
C GLY A 97 16.52 0.30 5.67
N VAL A 98 15.57 -0.11 4.81
CA VAL A 98 15.66 0.13 3.36
C VAL A 98 15.52 1.63 3.04
N ALA A 99 14.65 2.37 3.71
CA ALA A 99 14.50 3.81 3.53
C ALA A 99 15.80 4.57 3.77
N ALA A 100 16.61 4.12 4.75
CA ALA A 100 17.91 4.69 5.05
C ALA A 100 19.02 4.26 4.05
N ALA A 101 18.91 3.01 3.52
CA ALA A 101 19.95 2.43 2.66
C ALA A 101 19.76 2.72 1.17
N VAL A 102 18.53 3.02 0.75
CA VAL A 102 18.14 3.21 -0.67
C VAL A 102 17.45 4.57 -0.83
N PRO A 103 18.15 5.59 -1.26
CA PRO A 103 17.58 6.91 -1.51
C PRO A 103 16.73 6.94 -2.78
N ASN A 104 15.90 7.98 -2.91
CA ASN A 104 15.18 8.38 -4.12
C ASN A 104 13.97 7.54 -4.54
N LEU A 105 13.67 6.40 -3.92
CA LEU A 105 12.45 5.64 -4.18
C LEU A 105 11.37 5.93 -3.13
N GLN A 106 10.12 5.98 -3.54
CA GLN A 106 8.99 5.92 -2.62
C GLN A 106 9.01 4.57 -1.90
N ILE A 107 8.51 4.51 -0.68
CA ILE A 107 8.49 3.29 0.11
C ILE A 107 7.19 3.18 0.89
N GLY A 108 6.61 1.99 0.97
CA GLY A 108 5.39 1.79 1.73
C GLY A 108 4.99 0.33 1.92
N PRO A 109 4.10 0.05 2.87
CA PRO A 109 3.50 -1.28 3.00
C PRO A 109 2.41 -1.50 1.95
N MET A 110 2.30 -2.72 1.42
CA MET A 110 1.27 -3.15 0.48
C MET A 110 0.57 -4.42 0.99
N VAL A 111 -0.36 -4.28 1.89
CA VAL A 111 -0.70 -3.13 2.72
C VAL A 111 -0.51 -3.51 4.18
N ALA A 112 -0.26 -2.54 5.05
CA ALA A 112 -0.18 -2.78 6.49
C ALA A 112 -1.54 -3.25 7.04
N CYS A 113 -1.52 -4.33 7.80
CA CYS A 113 -2.70 -4.81 8.51
C CYS A 113 -2.92 -3.97 9.77
N THR A 114 -3.98 -3.15 9.79
CA THR A 114 -4.26 -2.26 10.92
C THR A 114 -4.53 -3.01 12.23
N ALA A 115 -4.95 -4.28 12.16
CA ALA A 115 -5.22 -5.09 13.34
C ALA A 115 -3.97 -5.55 14.09
N TYR A 116 -2.79 -5.53 13.44
CA TYR A 116 -1.55 -6.02 14.06
C TYR A 116 -0.91 -5.03 15.04
N ARG A 117 -1.33 -3.77 15.01
CA ARG A 117 -0.74 -2.70 15.83
C ARG A 117 -1.80 -1.70 16.29
N ASN A 118 -1.57 -1.08 17.43
CA ASN A 118 -2.42 0.03 17.86
C ASN A 118 -2.38 1.18 16.82
N PRO A 119 -3.51 1.82 16.47
CA PRO A 119 -3.55 2.88 15.48
C PRO A 119 -2.59 4.05 15.74
N GLY A 120 -2.45 4.47 17.01
CA GLY A 120 -1.49 5.51 17.38
C GLY A 120 -0.04 5.08 17.20
N VAL A 121 0.28 3.78 17.40
CA VAL A 121 1.61 3.22 17.13
C VAL A 121 1.89 3.19 15.63
N ILE A 122 0.90 2.84 14.79
CA ILE A 122 1.02 2.93 13.34
C ILE A 122 1.42 4.35 12.91
N VAL A 123 0.77 5.38 13.48
CA VAL A 123 1.12 6.78 13.18
C VAL A 123 2.56 7.10 13.60
N LYS A 124 3.00 6.67 14.79
CA LYS A 124 4.38 6.91 15.26
C LYS A 124 5.43 6.25 14.36
N MET A 125 5.17 5.02 13.92
CA MET A 125 6.04 4.30 12.98
C MET A 125 6.05 4.99 11.60
N THR A 126 4.89 5.46 11.14
CA THR A 126 4.73 6.23 9.92
C THR A 126 5.59 7.49 9.93
N GLU A 127 5.48 8.31 10.98
CA GLU A 127 6.24 9.56 11.11
C GLU A 127 7.75 9.31 11.15
N MET A 128 8.19 8.21 11.78
CA MET A 128 9.61 7.88 11.83
C MET A 128 10.15 7.45 10.46
N ILE A 129 9.43 6.60 9.73
CA ILE A 129 9.86 6.21 8.37
C ILE A 129 9.77 7.40 7.41
N GLU A 130 8.80 8.27 7.60
CA GLU A 130 8.65 9.52 6.86
C GLU A 130 9.88 10.44 7.05
N ASP A 131 10.38 10.56 8.28
CA ASP A 131 11.59 11.32 8.61
C ASP A 131 12.85 10.65 7.99
N ILE A 132 13.05 9.34 8.24
CA ILE A 132 14.16 8.57 7.67
C ILE A 132 14.22 8.70 6.15
N SER A 133 13.06 8.62 5.51
CA SER A 133 12.96 8.67 4.04
C SER A 133 13.02 10.09 3.48
N GLY A 134 12.92 11.14 4.31
CA GLY A 134 12.83 12.53 3.84
C GLY A 134 11.55 12.81 3.05
N GLY A 135 10.41 12.25 3.47
CA GLY A 135 9.12 12.50 2.84
C GLY A 135 8.75 11.57 1.67
N ARG A 136 9.35 10.36 1.61
CA ARG A 136 9.09 9.37 0.54
C ARG A 136 8.13 8.26 0.94
N PHE A 137 7.58 8.27 2.16
CA PHE A 137 6.71 7.22 2.64
C PHE A 137 5.30 7.33 2.06
N ILE A 138 4.68 6.19 1.73
CA ILE A 138 3.26 6.06 1.37
C ILE A 138 2.65 5.07 2.35
N LEU A 139 1.62 5.47 3.09
CA LEU A 139 0.98 4.62 4.08
C LEU A 139 -0.11 3.77 3.44
N GLY A 140 0.24 2.56 3.00
CA GLY A 140 -0.74 1.58 2.53
C GLY A 140 -1.40 0.83 3.70
N LEU A 141 -2.72 0.81 3.77
CA LEU A 141 -3.50 0.23 4.87
C LEU A 141 -4.55 -0.77 4.38
N GLY A 142 -4.83 -1.78 5.19
CA GLY A 142 -5.88 -2.77 4.96
C GLY A 142 -6.40 -3.38 6.25
N ALA A 143 -7.56 -4.03 6.17
CA ALA A 143 -8.19 -4.70 7.32
C ALA A 143 -7.58 -6.08 7.65
N GLY A 144 -6.68 -6.58 6.78
CA GLY A 144 -6.14 -7.94 6.88
C GLY A 144 -7.09 -9.01 6.32
N TRP A 145 -6.52 -10.19 6.03
CA TRP A 145 -7.27 -11.30 5.41
C TRP A 145 -6.80 -12.70 5.84
N HIS A 146 -5.55 -12.86 6.23
CA HIS A 146 -4.93 -14.16 6.47
C HIS A 146 -5.18 -14.63 7.91
N LYS A 147 -6.33 -15.25 8.12
CA LYS A 147 -6.79 -15.71 9.45
C LYS A 147 -5.75 -16.51 10.26
N PRO A 148 -4.90 -17.40 9.65
CA PRO A 148 -3.88 -18.12 10.41
C PRO A 148 -2.92 -17.24 11.20
N GLU A 149 -2.56 -16.04 10.72
CA GLU A 149 -1.72 -15.09 11.47
C GLU A 149 -2.43 -14.58 12.71
N TYR A 150 -3.70 -14.20 12.57
CA TYR A 150 -4.51 -13.74 13.70
C TYR A 150 -4.61 -14.81 14.80
N ASP A 151 -4.86 -16.06 14.40
CA ASP A 151 -4.96 -17.19 15.34
C ASP A 151 -3.62 -17.47 16.03
N ASN A 152 -2.50 -17.45 15.28
CA ASN A 152 -1.17 -17.75 15.81
C ASN A 152 -0.65 -16.67 16.77
N PHE A 153 -0.97 -15.41 16.51
CA PHE A 153 -0.49 -14.27 17.32
C PHE A 153 -1.54 -13.77 18.32
N GLY A 154 -2.69 -14.46 18.44
CA GLY A 154 -3.73 -14.09 19.41
C GLY A 154 -4.43 -12.77 19.10
N ILE A 155 -4.51 -12.39 17.83
CA ILE A 155 -5.13 -11.15 17.36
C ILE A 155 -6.60 -11.45 16.99
N PRO A 156 -7.59 -10.66 17.43
CA PRO A 156 -8.98 -10.86 17.05
C PRO A 156 -9.19 -10.67 15.55
N PHE A 157 -9.67 -11.71 14.84
CA PHE A 157 -9.92 -11.64 13.40
C PHE A 157 -11.18 -10.83 13.07
N GLU A 158 -12.28 -11.10 13.75
CA GLU A 158 -13.53 -10.36 13.56
C GLU A 158 -13.84 -9.43 14.74
N PRO A 159 -14.52 -8.32 14.51
CA PRO A 159 -14.96 -7.75 13.23
C PRO A 159 -13.89 -6.84 12.64
N ARG A 160 -13.04 -7.37 11.76
CA ARG A 160 -11.85 -6.67 11.23
C ARG A 160 -12.16 -5.35 10.48
N VAL A 161 -13.28 -5.27 9.74
CA VAL A 161 -13.65 -4.04 9.03
C VAL A 161 -14.10 -2.94 9.99
N SER A 162 -14.82 -3.28 11.07
CA SER A 162 -15.19 -2.31 12.10
C SER A 162 -13.97 -1.79 12.87
N ARG A 163 -13.01 -2.68 13.18
CA ARG A 163 -11.72 -2.30 13.75
C ARG A 163 -10.92 -1.40 12.81
N PHE A 164 -10.92 -1.70 11.51
CA PHE A 164 -10.29 -0.84 10.51
C PHE A 164 -10.93 0.56 10.46
N GLU A 165 -12.25 0.63 10.50
CA GLU A 165 -12.96 1.91 10.50
C GLU A 165 -12.61 2.79 11.71
N GLU A 166 -12.60 2.23 12.93
CA GLU A 166 -12.14 2.95 14.12
C GLU A 166 -10.65 3.32 14.05
N ALA A 167 -9.81 2.42 13.52
CA ALA A 167 -8.40 2.72 13.31
C ALA A 167 -8.22 3.94 12.40
N MET A 168 -8.99 4.05 11.32
CA MET A 168 -8.94 5.22 10.43
C MET A 168 -9.42 6.50 11.09
N GLN A 169 -10.39 6.43 12.00
CA GLN A 169 -10.85 7.58 12.79
C GLN A 169 -9.79 8.11 13.77
N ILE A 170 -8.76 7.30 14.06
CA ILE A 170 -7.59 7.72 14.85
C ILE A 170 -6.41 8.10 13.94
N ILE A 171 -6.05 7.23 12.97
CA ILE A 171 -4.87 7.42 12.11
C ILE A 171 -4.99 8.70 11.29
N HIS A 172 -6.12 8.87 10.60
CA HIS A 172 -6.29 9.99 9.68
C HIS A 172 -6.18 11.36 10.39
N PRO A 173 -6.92 11.67 11.48
CA PRO A 173 -6.76 12.97 12.14
C PRO A 173 -5.40 13.15 12.83
N LEU A 174 -4.77 12.09 13.36
CA LEU A 174 -3.41 12.20 13.88
C LEU A 174 -2.42 12.63 12.79
N LEU A 175 -2.49 12.03 11.61
CA LEU A 175 -1.62 12.39 10.49
C LEU A 175 -1.97 13.76 9.90
N ARG A 176 -3.24 14.10 9.75
CA ARG A 176 -3.66 15.35 9.09
C ARG A 176 -3.63 16.54 10.04
N ASN A 177 -4.14 16.38 11.25
CA ASN A 177 -4.36 17.47 12.21
C ASN A 177 -3.35 17.46 13.38
N GLY A 178 -2.57 16.39 13.55
CA GLY A 178 -1.60 16.23 14.64
C GLY A 178 -2.21 15.88 16.00
N LYS A 179 -3.52 15.71 16.09
CA LYS A 179 -4.23 15.35 17.33
C LYS A 179 -5.54 14.63 17.07
N VAL A 180 -5.98 13.84 18.04
CA VAL A 180 -7.30 13.20 18.05
C VAL A 180 -7.77 12.94 19.49
N ASP A 181 -9.07 13.04 19.71
CA ASP A 181 -9.75 12.48 20.90
C ASP A 181 -10.84 11.54 20.37
N PHE A 182 -10.78 10.26 20.72
CA PHE A 182 -11.64 9.21 20.17
C PHE A 182 -11.95 8.13 21.19
N GLN A 183 -13.23 7.79 21.30
CA GLN A 183 -13.73 6.71 22.16
C GLN A 183 -14.57 5.75 21.30
N GLY A 184 -13.99 4.61 20.95
CA GLY A 184 -14.63 3.56 20.16
C GLY A 184 -14.88 2.30 20.95
N GLU A 185 -15.44 1.31 20.27
CA GLU A 185 -15.65 -0.03 20.82
C GLU A 185 -14.32 -0.82 20.89
N TYR A 186 -13.43 -0.63 19.91
CA TYR A 186 -12.20 -1.40 19.76
C TYR A 186 -10.95 -0.61 20.12
N TYR A 187 -10.96 0.69 19.90
CA TYR A 187 -9.81 1.56 20.13
C TYR A 187 -10.22 2.82 20.88
N GLN A 188 -9.24 3.39 21.60
CA GLN A 188 -9.39 4.66 22.31
C GLN A 188 -8.13 5.50 22.11
N ALA A 189 -8.30 6.81 22.01
CA ALA A 189 -7.22 7.79 21.95
C ALA A 189 -7.63 9.04 22.71
N ASN A 190 -7.13 9.20 23.94
CA ASN A 190 -7.50 10.28 24.84
C ASN A 190 -6.57 11.48 24.60
N GLU A 191 -7.07 12.57 24.05
CA GLU A 191 -6.33 13.79 23.72
C GLU A 191 -4.95 13.49 23.09
N ALA A 192 -4.91 12.45 22.23
CA ALA A 192 -3.66 11.95 21.70
C ALA A 192 -3.00 12.96 20.73
N LEU A 193 -1.68 13.12 20.88
CA LEU A 193 -0.86 14.04 20.09
C LEU A 193 0.13 13.30 19.21
N ASN A 194 0.23 13.70 17.94
CA ASN A 194 1.23 13.22 17.00
C ASN A 194 2.46 14.14 17.02
N LEU A 195 3.40 13.90 17.94
CA LEU A 195 4.65 14.63 18.15
C LEU A 195 5.81 13.64 18.36
N PRO A 196 7.00 13.81 17.69
CA PRO A 196 7.23 14.76 16.60
C PRO A 196 6.46 14.35 15.33
N ARG A 197 6.44 15.22 14.33
CA ARG A 197 5.91 14.95 13.00
C ARG A 197 7.05 14.88 11.97
N GLY A 198 6.85 14.12 10.93
CA GLY A 198 7.75 14.03 9.78
C GLY A 198 7.75 15.31 8.92
N PRO A 199 8.52 15.31 7.82
CA PRO A 199 8.75 16.50 7.01
C PRO A 199 7.52 17.02 6.26
N ARG A 200 6.52 16.16 5.99
CA ARG A 200 5.27 16.60 5.33
C ARG A 200 4.22 17.03 6.36
N PRO A 201 3.82 18.33 6.41
CA PRO A 201 2.91 18.84 7.45
C PRO A 201 1.54 18.13 7.50
N ALA A 202 1.05 17.67 6.36
CA ALA A 202 -0.20 16.93 6.28
C ALA A 202 -0.01 15.39 6.37
N GLY A 203 1.20 14.93 6.67
CA GLY A 203 1.59 13.52 6.70
C GLY A 203 1.69 12.89 5.30
N PRO A 204 2.04 11.60 5.21
CA PRO A 204 2.14 10.88 3.95
C PRO A 204 0.77 10.65 3.29
N PRO A 205 0.74 10.37 1.97
CA PRO A 205 -0.46 9.89 1.30
C PRO A 205 -0.89 8.53 1.89
N ILE A 206 -2.19 8.32 1.92
CA ILE A 206 -2.81 7.09 2.42
C ILE A 206 -3.34 6.30 1.23
N LEU A 207 -2.89 5.06 1.09
CA LEU A 207 -3.41 4.09 0.14
C LEU A 207 -4.23 3.05 0.90
N ILE A 208 -5.43 2.69 0.40
CA ILE A 208 -6.21 1.57 0.96
C ILE A 208 -6.32 0.46 -0.10
N GLY A 209 -5.90 -0.76 0.30
CA GLY A 209 -6.04 -1.97 -0.51
C GLY A 209 -7.30 -2.73 -0.12
N SER A 210 -8.34 -2.70 -0.97
CA SER A 210 -9.56 -3.47 -0.76
C SER A 210 -10.55 -3.38 -1.93
N ASN A 211 -11.48 -4.35 -1.99
CA ASN A 211 -12.53 -4.42 -3.02
C ASN A 211 -13.95 -4.59 -2.41
N GLY A 212 -14.06 -4.70 -1.08
CA GLY A 212 -15.36 -4.86 -0.42
C GLY A 212 -16.14 -3.54 -0.30
N PRO A 213 -17.47 -3.52 -0.44
CA PRO A 213 -18.27 -2.29 -0.51
C PRO A 213 -18.08 -1.34 0.68
N ARG A 214 -18.06 -1.88 1.93
CA ARG A 214 -17.82 -1.06 3.12
C ARG A 214 -16.40 -0.47 3.13
N MET A 215 -15.41 -1.25 2.70
CA MET A 215 -14.02 -0.78 2.62
C MET A 215 -13.84 0.27 1.51
N LEU A 216 -14.54 0.16 0.37
CA LEU A 216 -14.52 1.18 -0.68
C LEU A 216 -15.11 2.51 -0.20
N ARG A 217 -16.19 2.50 0.61
CA ARG A 217 -16.70 3.72 1.25
C ARG A 217 -15.70 4.33 2.25
N LEU A 218 -14.98 3.52 3.02
CA LEU A 218 -13.92 4.01 3.91
C LEU A 218 -12.74 4.59 3.12
N LEU A 219 -12.39 3.95 2.01
CA LEU A 219 -11.40 4.45 1.06
C LEU A 219 -11.84 5.81 0.49
N ALA A 220 -13.05 5.90 -0.03
CA ALA A 220 -13.59 7.15 -0.58
C ALA A 220 -13.60 8.29 0.45
N ARG A 221 -13.67 7.98 1.75
CA ARG A 221 -13.64 8.97 2.83
C ARG A 221 -12.23 9.40 3.23
N TYR A 222 -11.26 8.49 3.25
CA TYR A 222 -9.98 8.70 3.94
C TYR A 222 -8.74 8.62 3.05
N ALA A 223 -8.80 7.95 1.89
CA ALA A 223 -7.61 7.61 1.14
C ALA A 223 -7.31 8.55 -0.02
N ASP A 224 -6.02 8.71 -0.33
CA ASP A 224 -5.52 9.40 -1.52
C ASP A 224 -5.41 8.44 -2.72
N ALA A 225 -5.27 7.13 -2.44
CA ALA A 225 -5.14 6.10 -3.46
C ALA A 225 -5.87 4.81 -3.10
N TRP A 226 -6.23 4.06 -4.15
CA TRP A 226 -6.81 2.74 -4.08
C TRP A 226 -5.89 1.70 -4.70
N ASN A 227 -5.76 0.54 -4.07
CA ASN A 227 -5.09 -0.62 -4.65
C ASN A 227 -6.04 -1.79 -4.82
N THR A 228 -5.98 -2.42 -6.00
CA THR A 228 -6.51 -3.75 -6.27
C THR A 228 -5.39 -4.66 -6.77
N GLY A 229 -5.49 -5.91 -6.54
CA GLY A 229 -4.51 -6.91 -6.98
C GLY A 229 -4.94 -8.31 -6.55
N TRP A 230 -4.40 -9.35 -7.10
CA TRP A 230 -3.32 -9.36 -8.09
C TRP A 230 -3.91 -9.79 -9.43
N HIS A 231 -3.56 -9.11 -10.50
CA HIS A 231 -4.23 -9.26 -11.78
C HIS A 231 -3.23 -9.56 -12.90
N ASN A 232 -3.71 -10.16 -13.98
CA ASN A 232 -2.96 -10.44 -15.19
C ASN A 232 -3.70 -10.00 -16.47
N SER A 233 -4.93 -9.48 -16.33
CA SER A 233 -5.70 -8.91 -17.43
C SER A 233 -6.59 -7.76 -16.96
N THR A 234 -6.91 -6.86 -17.87
CA THR A 234 -7.73 -5.67 -17.60
C THR A 234 -9.19 -5.99 -17.34
N GLU A 235 -9.72 -7.09 -17.84
CA GLU A 235 -11.10 -7.51 -17.62
C GLU A 235 -11.41 -7.77 -16.15
N GLN A 236 -10.39 -8.21 -15.39
CA GLN A 236 -10.51 -8.52 -13.97
C GLN A 236 -10.78 -7.28 -13.08
N VAL A 237 -10.52 -6.09 -13.59
CA VAL A 237 -10.64 -4.85 -12.80
C VAL A 237 -11.81 -3.96 -13.17
N ILE A 238 -12.49 -4.19 -14.31
CA ILE A 238 -13.57 -3.32 -14.81
C ILE A 238 -14.66 -3.13 -13.75
N SER A 239 -15.23 -4.23 -13.24
CA SER A 239 -16.29 -4.15 -12.22
C SER A 239 -15.82 -3.58 -10.87
N GLN A 240 -14.52 -3.58 -10.61
CA GLN A 240 -13.94 -3.02 -9.39
C GLN A 240 -13.78 -1.50 -9.54
N LEU A 241 -13.43 -1.01 -10.73
CA LEU A 241 -13.39 0.42 -11.05
C LEU A 241 -14.78 1.04 -10.91
N GLU A 242 -15.82 0.39 -11.47
CA GLU A 242 -17.21 0.84 -11.35
C GLU A 242 -17.65 0.96 -9.88
N LYS A 243 -17.35 -0.05 -9.04
CA LYS A 243 -17.67 -0.02 -7.61
C LYS A 243 -16.89 1.05 -6.84
N LEU A 244 -15.66 1.35 -7.24
CA LEU A 244 -14.90 2.45 -6.66
C LEU A 244 -15.56 3.79 -6.98
N ASP A 245 -15.93 3.98 -8.25
CA ASP A 245 -16.55 5.22 -8.71
C ASP A 245 -17.90 5.44 -8.00
N GLU A 246 -18.74 4.39 -7.91
CA GLU A 246 -20.00 4.42 -7.14
C GLU A 246 -19.77 4.79 -5.67
N ALA A 247 -18.76 4.20 -5.00
CA ALA A 247 -18.47 4.49 -3.61
C ALA A 247 -17.96 5.93 -3.39
N CYS A 248 -17.29 6.52 -4.37
CA CYS A 248 -16.90 7.93 -4.35
C CYS A 248 -18.12 8.84 -4.54
N GLU A 249 -18.98 8.53 -5.51
CA GLU A 249 -20.21 9.30 -5.80
C GLU A 249 -21.19 9.29 -4.62
N GLU A 250 -21.32 8.16 -3.89
CA GLU A 250 -22.12 8.08 -2.66
C GLU A 250 -21.68 9.09 -1.58
N LEU A 251 -20.44 9.59 -1.64
CA LEU A 251 -19.86 10.54 -0.69
C LEU A 251 -19.59 11.92 -1.31
N ASP A 252 -20.20 12.22 -2.46
CA ASP A 252 -19.98 13.48 -3.21
C ASP A 252 -18.49 13.73 -3.52
N ARG A 253 -17.69 12.68 -3.71
CA ARG A 253 -16.27 12.76 -4.06
C ARG A 253 -16.07 12.49 -5.55
N ASP A 254 -15.34 13.37 -6.25
CA ASP A 254 -14.92 13.08 -7.63
C ASP A 254 -13.99 11.85 -7.66
N PRO A 255 -14.37 10.73 -8.33
CA PRO A 255 -13.55 9.52 -8.42
C PRO A 255 -12.14 9.76 -8.99
N LYS A 256 -11.96 10.79 -9.82
CA LYS A 256 -10.66 11.16 -10.39
C LYS A 256 -9.66 11.68 -9.35
N THR A 257 -10.14 12.03 -8.16
CA THR A 257 -9.29 12.43 -7.05
C THR A 257 -8.66 11.24 -6.32
N VAL A 258 -9.02 10.01 -6.66
CA VAL A 258 -8.41 8.79 -6.13
C VAL A 258 -7.42 8.24 -7.15
N VAL A 259 -6.15 8.16 -6.76
CA VAL A 259 -5.14 7.50 -7.59
C VAL A 259 -5.42 6.00 -7.63
N ARG A 260 -5.60 5.46 -8.83
CA ARG A 260 -5.85 4.03 -9.04
C ARG A 260 -4.52 3.30 -9.16
N THR A 261 -4.31 2.29 -8.31
CA THR A 261 -3.11 1.46 -8.35
C THR A 261 -3.48 -0.01 -8.49
N VAL A 262 -2.64 -0.77 -9.19
CA VAL A 262 -2.88 -2.19 -9.45
C VAL A 262 -1.66 -3.05 -9.17
N GLY A 263 -1.87 -4.18 -8.50
CA GLY A 263 -0.85 -5.22 -8.33
C GLY A 263 -0.88 -6.21 -9.50
N LEU A 264 0.27 -6.43 -10.11
CA LEU A 264 0.48 -7.37 -11.20
C LEU A 264 1.43 -8.47 -10.76
N ASN A 265 1.07 -9.75 -10.95
CA ASN A 265 1.99 -10.86 -10.82
C ASN A 265 2.66 -11.10 -12.16
N ILE A 266 4.00 -11.08 -12.21
CA ILE A 266 4.77 -11.19 -13.44
C ILE A 266 5.77 -12.34 -13.34
N ALA A 267 5.65 -13.31 -14.24
CA ALA A 267 6.57 -14.43 -14.37
C ALA A 267 7.84 -14.02 -15.14
N LEU A 268 9.00 -14.35 -14.58
CA LEU A 268 10.30 -14.19 -15.24
C LEU A 268 10.97 -15.56 -15.44
N ASP A 269 12.13 -15.58 -16.07
CA ASP A 269 12.93 -16.79 -16.24
C ASP A 269 13.22 -17.46 -14.88
N GLY A 270 12.94 -18.74 -14.78
CA GLY A 270 13.01 -19.48 -13.52
C GLY A 270 11.72 -19.48 -12.70
N TYR A 271 10.63 -18.92 -13.21
CA TYR A 271 9.30 -19.02 -12.60
C TYR A 271 8.84 -20.47 -12.45
N THR A 272 8.34 -20.82 -11.27
CA THR A 272 7.98 -22.21 -10.92
C THR A 272 6.48 -22.50 -10.92
N GLY A 273 5.66 -21.54 -11.40
CA GLY A 273 4.20 -21.69 -11.40
C GLY A 273 3.56 -21.50 -10.03
N SER A 274 4.25 -20.85 -9.09
CA SER A 274 3.73 -20.63 -7.73
C SER A 274 2.52 -19.69 -7.66
N ARG A 275 2.25 -18.98 -8.74
CA ARG A 275 1.12 -18.05 -8.90
C ARG A 275 0.44 -18.32 -10.25
N PRO A 276 -0.68 -19.07 -10.28
CA PRO A 276 -1.32 -19.50 -11.54
C PRO A 276 -1.76 -18.33 -12.44
N ASP A 277 -1.96 -17.15 -11.86
CA ASP A 277 -2.41 -15.94 -12.58
C ASP A 277 -1.25 -14.97 -12.86
N ALA A 278 0.00 -15.46 -12.98
CA ALA A 278 1.10 -14.60 -13.35
C ALA A 278 1.06 -14.25 -14.84
N LEU A 279 1.42 -13.00 -15.16
CA LEU A 279 1.59 -12.55 -16.53
C LEU A 279 2.86 -13.20 -17.12
N GLU A 280 2.65 -14.11 -18.04
CA GLU A 280 3.68 -14.81 -18.80
C GLU A 280 3.89 -14.16 -20.19
N GLY A 281 4.83 -14.68 -20.96
CA GLY A 281 5.13 -14.21 -22.31
C GLY A 281 6.47 -13.47 -22.42
N ASP A 282 6.73 -12.90 -23.57
CA ASP A 282 7.93 -12.12 -23.87
C ASP A 282 7.88 -10.69 -23.30
N ILE A 283 8.92 -9.92 -23.57
CA ILE A 283 9.06 -8.53 -23.12
C ILE A 283 7.90 -7.66 -23.61
N ASP A 284 7.58 -7.76 -24.90
CA ASP A 284 6.55 -6.93 -25.54
C ASP A 284 5.14 -7.26 -25.01
N SER A 285 4.86 -8.54 -24.78
CA SER A 285 3.59 -8.99 -24.17
C SER A 285 3.41 -8.45 -22.76
N LYS A 286 4.45 -8.48 -21.93
CA LYS A 286 4.42 -7.94 -20.57
C LYS A 286 4.26 -6.43 -20.57
N ALA A 287 5.05 -5.71 -21.36
CA ALA A 287 4.97 -4.26 -21.51
C ALA A 287 3.59 -3.81 -22.05
N GLY A 288 3.07 -4.51 -23.05
CA GLY A 288 1.75 -4.25 -23.63
C GLY A 288 0.60 -4.44 -22.63
N MET A 289 0.67 -5.46 -21.76
CA MET A 289 -0.32 -5.64 -20.70
C MET A 289 -0.23 -4.54 -19.65
N MET A 290 0.97 -4.17 -19.22
CA MET A 290 1.19 -3.04 -18.30
C MET A 290 0.62 -1.74 -18.87
N ASP A 291 0.87 -1.48 -20.17
CA ASP A 291 0.32 -0.33 -20.88
C ASP A 291 -1.22 -0.37 -20.98
N SER A 292 -1.82 -1.54 -21.09
CA SER A 292 -3.28 -1.69 -21.08
C SER A 292 -3.90 -1.24 -19.75
N PHE A 293 -3.27 -1.54 -18.63
CA PHE A 293 -3.70 -1.02 -17.32
C PHE A 293 -3.51 0.52 -17.23
N ARG A 294 -2.40 1.05 -17.72
CA ARG A 294 -2.17 2.50 -17.80
C ARG A 294 -3.27 3.20 -18.60
N LYS A 295 -3.65 2.64 -19.75
CA LYS A 295 -4.72 3.17 -20.62
C LYS A 295 -6.10 3.12 -19.96
N LEU A 296 -6.33 2.21 -19.02
CA LEU A 296 -7.53 2.18 -18.17
C LEU A 296 -7.51 3.22 -17.04
N GLY A 297 -6.45 4.04 -16.91
CA GLY A 297 -6.34 5.08 -15.92
C GLY A 297 -5.69 4.66 -14.60
N PHE A 298 -4.96 3.53 -14.58
CA PHE A 298 -4.11 3.21 -13.44
C PHE A 298 -2.85 4.07 -13.46
N GLY A 299 -2.69 4.91 -12.43
CA GLY A 299 -1.57 5.83 -12.27
C GLY A 299 -0.32 5.20 -11.66
N HIS A 300 -0.44 3.99 -11.08
CA HIS A 300 0.68 3.27 -10.48
C HIS A 300 0.49 1.75 -10.59
N LEU A 301 1.50 1.06 -11.13
CA LEU A 301 1.53 -0.38 -11.30
C LEU A 301 2.54 -0.99 -10.35
N ILE A 302 2.11 -1.96 -9.54
CA ILE A 302 2.93 -2.63 -8.53
C ILE A 302 3.31 -4.01 -9.06
N CYS A 303 4.56 -4.19 -9.44
CA CYS A 303 5.06 -5.40 -10.06
C CYS A 303 5.54 -6.41 -9.02
N GLY A 304 4.79 -7.50 -8.84
CA GLY A 304 5.23 -8.69 -8.11
C GLY A 304 5.93 -9.65 -9.05
N ILE A 305 7.20 -9.45 -9.29
CA ILE A 305 8.00 -10.30 -10.17
C ILE A 305 8.42 -11.59 -9.45
N ASP A 306 8.46 -12.72 -10.16
CA ASP A 306 8.83 -14.01 -9.59
C ASP A 306 9.64 -14.85 -10.61
N PRO A 307 10.87 -15.27 -10.27
CA PRO A 307 11.62 -14.97 -9.04
C PRO A 307 12.02 -13.48 -8.94
N CYS A 308 12.10 -12.95 -7.69
CA CYS A 308 12.55 -11.59 -7.44
C CYS A 308 13.95 -11.62 -6.83
N THR A 309 14.97 -11.68 -7.69
CA THR A 309 16.40 -11.61 -7.37
C THR A 309 17.03 -10.39 -8.01
N PRO A 310 18.24 -9.93 -7.65
CA PRO A 310 18.91 -8.82 -8.33
C PRO A 310 18.97 -9.04 -9.85
N ALA A 311 19.35 -10.24 -10.31
CA ALA A 311 19.42 -10.56 -11.73
C ALA A 311 18.06 -10.53 -12.44
N SER A 312 17.00 -10.97 -11.77
CA SER A 312 15.64 -10.92 -12.31
C SER A 312 15.13 -9.47 -12.43
N VAL A 313 15.46 -8.64 -11.44
CA VAL A 313 15.11 -7.19 -11.47
C VAL A 313 15.88 -6.48 -12.59
N GLU A 314 17.17 -6.78 -12.75
CA GLU A 314 17.98 -6.27 -13.85
C GLU A 314 17.37 -6.66 -15.22
N ALA A 315 17.02 -7.95 -15.39
CA ALA A 315 16.40 -8.43 -16.63
C ALA A 315 15.03 -7.75 -16.89
N PHE A 316 14.26 -7.45 -15.83
CA PHE A 316 12.99 -6.74 -15.94
C PHE A 316 13.14 -5.29 -16.43
N GLY A 317 14.32 -4.70 -16.31
CA GLY A 317 14.65 -3.39 -16.87
C GLY A 317 14.29 -3.29 -18.36
N ARG A 318 14.46 -4.38 -19.13
CA ARG A 318 14.08 -4.42 -20.58
C ARG A 318 12.56 -4.35 -20.78
N VAL A 319 11.77 -4.88 -19.85
CA VAL A 319 10.30 -4.73 -19.88
C VAL A 319 9.91 -3.27 -19.58
N ILE A 320 10.61 -2.62 -18.64
CA ILE A 320 10.42 -1.21 -18.33
C ILE A 320 10.76 -0.33 -19.54
N GLU A 321 11.88 -0.58 -20.20
CA GLU A 321 12.26 0.14 -21.44
C GLU A 321 11.19 0.02 -22.55
N ALA A 322 10.66 -1.19 -22.75
CA ALA A 322 9.59 -1.44 -23.71
C ALA A 322 8.27 -0.76 -23.32
N TYR A 323 7.94 -0.77 -22.02
CA TYR A 323 6.76 -0.06 -21.47
C TYR A 323 6.88 1.46 -21.66
N ASP A 324 8.06 2.04 -21.39
CA ASP A 324 8.33 3.46 -21.56
C ASP A 324 8.29 3.89 -23.06
N ALA A 325 8.72 3.02 -23.97
CA ALA A 325 8.66 3.27 -25.40
C ALA A 325 7.24 3.25 -25.99
N GLY A 326 6.29 2.58 -25.32
CA GLY A 326 4.88 2.54 -25.69
C GLY A 326 4.01 3.63 -25.02
N ALA A 327 4.60 4.47 -24.17
CA ALA A 327 3.92 5.47 -23.35
C ALA A 327 3.65 6.79 -24.07
#